data_a6aaea67d5a90bf2691a9cde6cc22b77
#
_entry.id   a6aaea67d5a90bf2691a9cde6cc22b77
#
_cell.length_a   1.000
_cell.length_b   1.000
_cell.length_c   1.000
_cell.angle_alpha   90.00
_cell.angle_beta   90.00
_cell.angle_gamma   90.00
#
_symmetry.space_group_name_H-M   'P 1'
#
loop_
_entity.id
_entity.type
_entity.pdbx_description
1 polymer ?
#
loop_
_entity_poly.entity_id
_entity_poly.type
_entity_poly.pdbx_seq_one_letter_code
_entity_poly.pdbx_strand_id
1 'polypeptide(L)'
;MAAVAVENTEVTPLKKIIDEIIAAEGPMPLDRYMGLCLGHPAYGYYMTRDPLGEQGDFVTAPEISQVFGELVGVWCATAWVAMGRPPQFNLVELGPGRGTLMVDVLRACKAMPGFCDAAKIHLVEMSPTLRKLQAEKLGSEVTWHDTLATLGDGPMLLVANEFFDAIPIRQFEKRDRKWFERCVGAGGLGFVPAALDAAQGMNGDVIEFAPQRSALAEEVGSRLSQDPGAALIIDYGHLQTGPGDTLQALRAHKYVAITDMPGESDITSHVDFEALGKALAQGGARTYSAITQCDFLLAMGIEPRVAMLAAKADAETAEIMTRAVARLIGGSEMGQLFKVMVGTSPGLATPYPFGRS
;
A
#
# COMPACT_ATOMS: atom_id res chain seq x y z
N MET A 1 -6.90 -1.16 46.16
CA MET A 1 -5.80 -2.02 45.66
C MET A 1 -6.43 -2.93 44.62
N ALA A 2 -6.42 -2.52 43.35
CA ALA A 2 -6.83 -3.35 42.25
C ALA A 2 -5.59 -4.09 41.72
N ALA A 3 -5.64 -5.40 41.72
CA ALA A 3 -4.59 -6.25 41.19
C ALA A 3 -4.51 -5.98 39.65
N VAL A 4 -3.38 -5.46 39.22
CA VAL A 4 -3.03 -5.42 37.80
C VAL A 4 -2.85 -6.88 37.37
N ALA A 5 -3.74 -7.36 36.55
CA ALA A 5 -3.58 -8.64 35.87
C ALA A 5 -2.33 -8.54 35.02
N VAL A 6 -1.30 -9.31 35.37
CA VAL A 6 -0.15 -9.55 34.50
C VAL A 6 -0.70 -10.39 33.35
N GLU A 7 -0.97 -9.75 32.21
CA GLU A 7 -1.22 -10.46 30.97
C GLU A 7 0.01 -11.30 30.67
N ASN A 8 -0.21 -12.58 30.58
CA ASN A 8 0.78 -13.58 30.20
C ASN A 8 1.11 -13.35 28.72
N THR A 9 2.03 -12.46 28.42
CA THR A 9 2.47 -12.17 27.05
C THR A 9 3.26 -13.38 26.56
N GLU A 10 2.63 -14.24 25.79
CA GLU A 10 3.32 -15.33 25.07
C GLU A 10 4.43 -14.70 24.22
N VAL A 11 5.66 -15.12 24.48
CA VAL A 11 6.85 -14.65 23.73
C VAL A 11 6.82 -15.32 22.36
N THR A 12 6.57 -14.56 21.31
CA THR A 12 6.55 -15.09 19.93
C THR A 12 7.94 -15.63 19.53
N PRO A 13 8.00 -16.63 18.62
CA PRO A 13 9.29 -17.10 18.09
C PRO A 13 10.14 -15.97 17.49
N LEU A 14 9.51 -15.04 16.78
CA LEU A 14 10.19 -13.89 16.19
C LEU A 14 10.77 -12.94 17.24
N LYS A 15 10.08 -12.76 18.39
CA LYS A 15 10.59 -11.95 19.48
C LYS A 15 11.93 -12.46 20.00
N LYS A 16 12.11 -13.79 20.12
CA LYS A 16 13.39 -14.38 20.56
C LYS A 16 14.52 -14.04 19.60
N ILE A 17 14.27 -14.15 18.28
CA ILE A 17 15.23 -13.79 17.24
C ILE A 17 15.60 -12.31 17.34
N ILE A 18 14.61 -11.43 17.49
CA ILE A 18 14.81 -9.99 17.61
C ILE A 18 15.63 -9.68 18.89
N ASP A 19 15.29 -10.31 20.02
CA ASP A 19 16.00 -10.12 21.29
C ASP A 19 17.49 -10.57 21.18
N GLU A 20 17.76 -11.68 20.48
CA GLU A 20 19.13 -12.15 20.20
C GLU A 20 19.92 -11.16 19.33
N ILE A 21 19.30 -10.63 18.29
CA ILE A 21 19.91 -9.61 17.43
C ILE A 21 20.21 -8.34 18.24
N ILE A 22 19.25 -7.87 19.05
CA ILE A 22 19.43 -6.68 19.89
C ILE A 22 20.54 -6.90 20.94
N ALA A 23 20.62 -8.08 21.52
CA ALA A 23 21.67 -8.42 22.48
C ALA A 23 23.07 -8.42 21.84
N ALA A 24 23.19 -8.81 20.58
CA ALA A 24 24.44 -8.88 19.85
C ALA A 24 24.87 -7.53 19.22
N GLU A 25 23.92 -6.78 18.67
CA GLU A 25 24.19 -5.62 17.81
C GLU A 25 23.77 -4.29 18.45
N GLY A 26 22.99 -4.31 19.54
CA GLY A 26 22.41 -3.12 20.15
C GLY A 26 21.00 -2.79 19.64
N PRO A 27 20.47 -1.60 19.96
CA PRO A 27 19.12 -1.21 19.56
C PRO A 27 18.89 -1.28 18.06
N MET A 28 17.78 -1.90 17.66
CA MET A 28 17.42 -2.15 16.25
C MET A 28 16.63 -0.96 15.69
N PRO A 29 17.03 -0.36 14.55
CA PRO A 29 16.23 0.64 13.85
C PRO A 29 14.84 0.11 13.46
N LEU A 30 13.85 1.02 13.41
CA LEU A 30 12.44 0.65 13.15
C LEU A 30 12.23 0.01 11.79
N ASP A 31 12.94 0.44 10.76
CA ASP A 31 12.83 -0.16 9.42
C ASP A 31 13.23 -1.64 9.40
N ARG A 32 14.32 -1.98 10.11
CA ARG A 32 14.74 -3.38 10.26
C ARG A 32 13.74 -4.18 11.09
N TYR A 33 13.23 -3.58 12.16
CA TYR A 33 12.20 -4.20 13.01
C TYR A 33 10.92 -4.49 12.22
N MET A 34 10.36 -3.49 11.52
CA MET A 34 9.20 -3.66 10.66
C MET A 34 9.43 -4.74 9.60
N GLY A 35 10.59 -4.70 8.92
CA GLY A 35 10.95 -5.70 7.91
C GLY A 35 10.93 -7.12 8.44
N LEU A 36 11.43 -7.35 9.67
CA LEU A 36 11.36 -8.66 10.32
C LEU A 36 9.93 -9.02 10.71
N CYS A 37 9.18 -8.09 11.32
CA CYS A 37 7.81 -8.35 11.76
C CYS A 37 6.86 -8.69 10.61
N LEU A 38 7.01 -8.03 9.47
CA LEU A 38 6.13 -8.22 8.32
C LEU A 38 6.60 -9.32 7.37
N GLY A 39 7.92 -9.39 7.09
CA GLY A 39 8.48 -10.19 6.01
C GLY A 39 9.40 -11.34 6.43
N HIS A 40 9.58 -11.65 7.73
CA HIS A 40 10.44 -12.78 8.13
C HIS A 40 9.89 -14.10 7.55
N PRO A 41 10.70 -14.90 6.81
CA PRO A 41 10.21 -16.04 6.04
C PRO A 41 9.38 -17.05 6.83
N ALA A 42 9.73 -17.31 8.10
CA ALA A 42 9.08 -18.30 8.94
C ALA A 42 8.06 -17.71 9.93
N TYR A 43 8.15 -16.40 10.27
CA TYR A 43 7.38 -15.81 11.36
C TYR A 43 6.84 -14.42 11.05
N GLY A 44 7.03 -13.92 9.82
CA GLY A 44 6.52 -12.63 9.39
C GLY A 44 5.01 -12.65 9.18
N TYR A 45 4.37 -11.54 9.49
CA TYR A 45 2.92 -11.37 9.47
C TYR A 45 2.31 -11.75 8.11
N TYR A 46 2.84 -11.23 7.00
CA TYR A 46 2.35 -11.54 5.64
C TYR A 46 2.79 -12.92 5.13
N MET A 47 3.85 -13.51 5.73
CA MET A 47 4.43 -14.78 5.24
C MET A 47 3.70 -16.01 5.73
N THR A 48 3.06 -15.94 6.90
CA THR A 48 2.55 -17.12 7.62
C THR A 48 1.05 -17.27 7.62
N ARG A 49 0.31 -16.21 7.28
CA ARG A 49 -1.17 -16.20 7.35
C ARG A 49 -1.80 -15.42 6.20
N ASP A 50 -3.10 -15.50 6.11
CA ASP A 50 -3.94 -14.60 5.32
C ASP A 50 -4.48 -13.50 6.25
N PRO A 51 -3.93 -12.27 6.17
CA PRO A 51 -4.30 -11.18 7.08
C PRO A 51 -5.58 -10.45 6.66
N LEU A 52 -6.12 -10.78 5.48
CA LEU A 52 -7.18 -10.01 4.82
C LEU A 52 -8.56 -10.62 5.02
N GLY A 53 -9.60 -9.77 4.90
CA GLY A 53 -11.01 -10.15 4.96
C GLY A 53 -11.61 -10.12 6.36
N GLU A 54 -12.88 -10.55 6.49
CA GLU A 54 -13.66 -10.47 7.73
C GLU A 54 -13.05 -11.26 8.92
N GLN A 55 -12.27 -12.29 8.63
CA GLN A 55 -11.56 -13.09 9.64
C GLN A 55 -10.10 -12.64 9.84
N GLY A 56 -9.64 -11.66 9.05
CA GLY A 56 -8.32 -11.05 9.15
C GLY A 56 -8.33 -9.79 10.01
N ASP A 57 -7.20 -9.12 10.08
CA ASP A 57 -7.05 -7.87 10.83
C ASP A 57 -7.54 -6.65 10.04
N PHE A 58 -7.69 -6.79 8.71
CA PHE A 58 -8.05 -5.70 7.79
C PHE A 58 -9.10 -6.09 6.75
N VAL A 59 -9.90 -5.08 6.37
CA VAL A 59 -10.77 -5.14 5.20
C VAL A 59 -10.34 -4.02 4.26
N THR A 60 -9.59 -4.36 3.21
CA THR A 60 -9.09 -3.42 2.20
C THR A 60 -10.19 -2.98 1.23
N ALA A 61 -9.97 -1.89 0.50
CA ALA A 61 -10.97 -1.34 -0.42
C ALA A 61 -11.53 -2.36 -1.45
N PRO A 62 -10.71 -3.25 -2.06
CA PRO A 62 -11.22 -4.30 -2.95
C PRO A 62 -12.12 -5.33 -2.25
N GLU A 63 -11.89 -5.60 -0.96
CA GLU A 63 -12.72 -6.53 -0.19
C GLU A 63 -14.05 -5.88 0.31
N ILE A 64 -14.09 -4.54 0.38
CA ILE A 64 -15.30 -3.79 0.72
C ILE A 64 -16.30 -3.82 -0.44
N SER A 65 -15.83 -3.61 -1.67
CA SER A 65 -16.71 -3.52 -2.83
C SER A 65 -16.01 -3.85 -4.14
N GLN A 66 -16.57 -4.78 -4.91
CA GLN A 66 -16.11 -5.05 -6.28
C GLN A 66 -16.14 -3.82 -7.19
N VAL A 67 -17.00 -2.82 -6.89
CA VAL A 67 -17.09 -1.58 -7.67
C VAL A 67 -15.79 -0.80 -7.62
N PHE A 68 -15.06 -0.85 -6.50
CA PHE A 68 -13.74 -0.24 -6.40
C PHE A 68 -12.79 -0.80 -7.47
N GLY A 69 -12.63 -2.12 -7.52
CA GLY A 69 -11.76 -2.77 -8.51
C GLY A 69 -12.25 -2.60 -9.95
N GLU A 70 -13.58 -2.56 -10.17
CA GLU A 70 -14.13 -2.26 -11.50
C GLU A 70 -13.74 -0.86 -11.97
N LEU A 71 -13.76 0.17 -11.10
CA LEU A 71 -13.36 1.53 -11.47
C LEU A 71 -11.87 1.66 -11.69
N VAL A 72 -11.04 0.95 -10.91
CA VAL A 72 -9.60 0.81 -11.18
C VAL A 72 -9.39 0.16 -12.55
N GLY A 73 -10.15 -0.88 -12.88
CA GLY A 73 -10.13 -1.52 -14.21
C GLY A 73 -10.50 -0.57 -15.35
N VAL A 74 -11.53 0.26 -15.16
CA VAL A 74 -11.91 1.31 -16.15
C VAL A 74 -10.76 2.30 -16.32
N TRP A 75 -10.09 2.70 -15.22
CA TRP A 75 -8.90 3.54 -15.28
C TRP A 75 -7.78 2.88 -16.08
N CYS A 76 -7.47 1.62 -15.81
CA CYS A 76 -6.45 0.84 -16.53
C CYS A 76 -6.78 0.74 -18.04
N ALA A 77 -8.03 0.45 -18.39
CA ALA A 77 -8.47 0.39 -19.78
C ALA A 77 -8.29 1.74 -20.50
N THR A 78 -8.60 2.84 -19.82
CA THR A 78 -8.44 4.20 -20.34
C THR A 78 -6.96 4.54 -20.54
N ALA A 79 -6.10 4.18 -19.58
CA ALA A 79 -4.67 4.38 -19.66
C ALA A 79 -4.05 3.56 -20.81
N TRP A 80 -4.47 2.30 -21.01
CA TRP A 80 -4.03 1.47 -22.14
C TRP A 80 -4.40 2.10 -23.50
N VAL A 81 -5.59 2.68 -23.61
CA VAL A 81 -5.98 3.43 -24.82
C VAL A 81 -5.07 4.63 -25.03
N ALA A 82 -4.77 5.40 -23.97
CA ALA A 82 -3.86 6.53 -24.02
C ALA A 82 -2.42 6.13 -24.40
N MET A 83 -1.97 4.93 -24.04
CA MET A 83 -0.69 4.34 -24.48
C MET A 83 -0.67 3.95 -25.97
N GLY A 84 -1.77 4.10 -26.70
CA GLY A 84 -1.90 3.72 -28.10
C GLY A 84 -2.27 2.25 -28.31
N ARG A 85 -2.83 1.61 -27.31
CA ARG A 85 -3.26 0.20 -27.34
C ARG A 85 -2.13 -0.77 -27.74
N PRO A 86 -1.02 -0.79 -27.00
CA PRO A 86 0.06 -1.72 -27.31
C PRO A 86 -0.47 -3.16 -27.40
N PRO A 87 -0.01 -3.96 -28.38
CA PRO A 87 -0.51 -5.33 -28.59
C PRO A 87 -0.06 -6.29 -27.48
N GLN A 88 0.94 -5.89 -26.69
CA GLN A 88 1.36 -6.53 -25.46
C GLN A 88 1.80 -5.46 -24.45
N PHE A 89 1.44 -5.65 -23.18
CA PHE A 89 1.88 -4.81 -22.08
C PHE A 89 1.85 -5.59 -20.76
N ASN A 90 2.66 -5.15 -19.80
CA ASN A 90 2.69 -5.71 -18.45
C ASN A 90 1.60 -5.03 -17.61
N LEU A 91 0.62 -5.81 -17.14
CA LEU A 91 -0.35 -5.40 -16.14
C LEU A 91 0.16 -5.88 -14.78
N VAL A 92 0.63 -4.96 -13.96
CA VAL A 92 1.37 -5.26 -12.73
C VAL A 92 0.56 -4.85 -11.52
N GLU A 93 0.48 -5.70 -10.51
CA GLU A 93 -0.04 -5.33 -9.19
C GLU A 93 1.04 -5.57 -8.14
N LEU A 94 1.32 -4.53 -7.31
CA LEU A 94 2.19 -4.63 -6.15
C LEU A 94 1.35 -4.98 -4.94
N GLY A 95 1.70 -6.05 -4.21
CA GLY A 95 0.97 -6.50 -3.02
C GLY A 95 -0.49 -6.86 -3.31
N PRO A 96 -0.77 -7.82 -4.19
CA PRO A 96 -2.14 -8.12 -4.65
C PRO A 96 -3.03 -8.74 -3.57
N GLY A 97 -2.51 -9.00 -2.38
CA GLY A 97 -3.23 -9.62 -1.29
C GLY A 97 -3.88 -10.94 -1.74
N ARG A 98 -5.20 -11.06 -1.64
CA ARG A 98 -5.96 -12.23 -2.12
C ARG A 98 -6.18 -12.26 -3.64
N GLY A 99 -5.67 -11.26 -4.39
CA GLY A 99 -5.88 -11.11 -5.84
C GLY A 99 -7.28 -10.58 -6.22
N THR A 100 -8.04 -10.09 -5.28
CA THR A 100 -9.42 -9.62 -5.49
C THR A 100 -9.45 -8.41 -6.43
N LEU A 101 -8.55 -7.45 -6.23
CA LEU A 101 -8.45 -6.26 -7.09
C LEU A 101 -8.18 -6.65 -8.54
N MET A 102 -7.18 -7.49 -8.81
CA MET A 102 -6.85 -7.92 -10.17
C MET A 102 -8.01 -8.67 -10.85
N VAL A 103 -8.74 -9.51 -10.13
CA VAL A 103 -9.95 -10.19 -10.64
C VAL A 103 -10.99 -9.17 -11.10
N ASP A 104 -11.24 -8.14 -10.31
CA ASP A 104 -12.23 -7.11 -10.60
C ASP A 104 -11.78 -6.20 -11.77
N VAL A 105 -10.50 -5.84 -11.79
CA VAL A 105 -9.87 -5.11 -12.91
C VAL A 105 -10.06 -5.87 -14.22
N LEU A 106 -9.68 -7.14 -14.26
CA LEU A 106 -9.81 -7.97 -15.46
C LEU A 106 -11.27 -8.15 -15.88
N ARG A 107 -12.18 -8.29 -14.91
CA ARG A 107 -13.62 -8.38 -15.19
C ARG A 107 -14.13 -7.11 -15.87
N ALA A 108 -13.77 -5.93 -15.36
CA ALA A 108 -14.16 -4.65 -15.95
C ALA A 108 -13.52 -4.45 -17.34
N CYS A 109 -12.26 -4.83 -17.50
CA CYS A 109 -11.51 -4.68 -18.75
C CYS A 109 -12.00 -5.59 -19.88
N LYS A 110 -12.80 -6.64 -19.61
CA LYS A 110 -13.48 -7.42 -20.66
C LYS A 110 -14.38 -6.57 -21.56
N ALA A 111 -14.87 -5.44 -21.05
CA ALA A 111 -15.64 -4.48 -21.85
C ALA A 111 -14.79 -3.69 -22.86
N MET A 112 -13.46 -3.72 -22.74
CA MET A 112 -12.52 -3.06 -23.67
C MET A 112 -11.91 -4.10 -24.61
N PRO A 113 -12.32 -4.11 -25.89
CA PRO A 113 -11.83 -5.09 -26.87
C PRO A 113 -10.30 -5.07 -26.99
N GLY A 114 -9.68 -6.24 -26.87
CA GLY A 114 -8.24 -6.45 -27.01
C GLY A 114 -7.42 -6.19 -25.74
N PHE A 115 -7.97 -5.60 -24.69
CA PHE A 115 -7.22 -5.31 -23.47
C PHE A 115 -6.72 -6.60 -22.80
N CYS A 116 -7.62 -7.54 -22.52
CA CYS A 116 -7.26 -8.78 -21.83
C CYS A 116 -6.33 -9.66 -22.68
N ASP A 117 -6.45 -9.63 -23.99
CA ASP A 117 -5.56 -10.38 -24.89
C ASP A 117 -4.15 -9.80 -24.92
N ALA A 118 -4.03 -8.48 -24.77
CA ALA A 118 -2.75 -7.76 -24.76
C ALA A 118 -2.06 -7.79 -23.38
N ALA A 119 -2.80 -7.96 -22.28
CA ALA A 119 -2.29 -7.89 -20.93
C ALA A 119 -1.49 -9.16 -20.56
N LYS A 120 -0.25 -8.98 -20.07
CA LYS A 120 0.52 -9.97 -19.34
C LYS A 120 0.40 -9.64 -17.87
N ILE A 121 -0.17 -10.55 -17.09
CA ILE A 121 -0.48 -10.31 -15.68
C ILE A 121 0.73 -10.66 -14.84
N HIS A 122 1.22 -9.69 -14.08
CA HIS A 122 2.35 -9.82 -13.18
C HIS A 122 1.95 -9.40 -11.77
N LEU A 123 2.25 -10.23 -10.77
CA LEU A 123 1.98 -9.95 -9.37
C LEU A 123 3.30 -9.92 -8.62
N VAL A 124 3.57 -8.83 -7.89
CA VAL A 124 4.72 -8.73 -6.99
C VAL A 124 4.25 -9.10 -5.60
N GLU A 125 4.56 -10.32 -5.18
CA GLU A 125 4.11 -10.94 -3.94
C GLU A 125 5.18 -11.89 -3.39
N MET A 126 5.58 -11.72 -2.14
CA MET A 126 6.57 -12.58 -1.50
C MET A 126 5.93 -13.75 -0.73
N SER A 127 4.67 -13.62 -0.29
CA SER A 127 3.99 -14.61 0.52
C SER A 127 3.59 -15.86 -0.29
N PRO A 128 4.14 -17.05 0.01
CA PRO A 128 3.71 -18.29 -0.65
C PRO A 128 2.23 -18.60 -0.41
N THR A 129 1.72 -18.22 0.77
CA THR A 129 0.32 -18.41 1.15
C THR A 129 -0.61 -17.59 0.27
N LEU A 130 -0.29 -16.29 0.08
CA LEU A 130 -1.08 -15.40 -0.77
C LEU A 130 -0.97 -15.77 -2.25
N ARG A 131 0.22 -16.15 -2.74
CA ARG A 131 0.39 -16.65 -4.13
C ARG A 131 -0.54 -17.83 -4.44
N LYS A 132 -0.72 -18.73 -3.48
CA LYS A 132 -1.65 -19.86 -3.65
C LYS A 132 -3.09 -19.38 -3.83
N LEU A 133 -3.57 -18.46 -2.99
CA LEU A 133 -4.90 -17.88 -3.10
C LEU A 133 -5.09 -17.10 -4.41
N GLN A 134 -4.08 -16.37 -4.84
CA GLN A 134 -4.06 -15.66 -6.11
C GLN A 134 -4.16 -16.63 -7.31
N ALA A 135 -3.40 -17.73 -7.26
CA ALA A 135 -3.45 -18.76 -8.30
C ALA A 135 -4.82 -19.44 -8.41
N GLU A 136 -5.50 -19.68 -7.28
CA GLU A 136 -6.84 -20.23 -7.26
C GLU A 136 -7.88 -19.29 -7.92
N LYS A 137 -7.71 -17.97 -7.79
CA LYS A 137 -8.63 -16.97 -8.36
C LYS A 137 -8.31 -16.57 -9.81
N LEU A 138 -7.03 -16.43 -10.13
CA LEU A 138 -6.57 -15.85 -11.41
C LEU A 138 -6.10 -16.90 -12.42
N GLY A 139 -5.89 -18.15 -11.99
CA GLY A 139 -5.43 -19.22 -12.84
C GLY A 139 -3.93 -19.20 -13.09
N SER A 140 -3.49 -19.97 -14.09
CA SER A 140 -2.05 -20.24 -14.37
C SER A 140 -1.39 -19.22 -15.30
N GLU A 141 -2.10 -18.26 -15.83
CA GLU A 141 -1.56 -17.26 -16.78
C GLU A 141 -0.93 -16.04 -16.09
N VAL A 142 -0.73 -16.12 -14.78
CA VAL A 142 -0.11 -15.08 -13.96
C VAL A 142 1.36 -15.40 -13.73
N THR A 143 2.20 -14.37 -13.80
CA THR A 143 3.61 -14.47 -13.42
C THR A 143 3.83 -13.79 -12.06
N TRP A 144 4.42 -14.52 -11.10
CA TRP A 144 4.77 -13.98 -9.79
C TRP A 144 6.22 -13.53 -9.73
N HIS A 145 6.45 -12.44 -9.04
CA HIS A 145 7.75 -11.86 -8.77
C HIS A 145 7.93 -11.64 -7.27
N ASP A 146 9.13 -11.82 -6.75
CA ASP A 146 9.47 -11.44 -5.37
C ASP A 146 9.70 -9.93 -5.26
N THR A 147 10.18 -9.30 -6.33
CA THR A 147 10.45 -7.87 -6.44
C THR A 147 10.13 -7.37 -7.84
N LEU A 148 9.87 -6.07 -7.97
CA LEU A 148 9.64 -5.42 -9.26
C LEU A 148 10.85 -5.54 -10.20
N ALA A 149 12.06 -5.64 -9.65
CA ALA A 149 13.32 -5.74 -10.42
C ALA A 149 13.37 -6.96 -11.35
N THR A 150 12.60 -8.03 -11.07
CA THR A 150 12.53 -9.21 -11.92
C THR A 150 11.51 -9.15 -13.07
N LEU A 151 10.73 -8.06 -13.13
CA LEU A 151 9.82 -7.78 -14.23
C LEU A 151 10.62 -7.44 -15.50
N GLY A 152 10.26 -8.04 -16.63
CA GLY A 152 10.82 -7.68 -17.94
C GLY A 152 10.47 -6.26 -18.38
N ASP A 153 11.19 -5.76 -19.39
CA ASP A 153 10.96 -4.45 -19.99
C ASP A 153 9.68 -4.44 -20.84
N GLY A 154 9.21 -3.25 -21.18
CA GLY A 154 8.08 -3.03 -22.08
C GLY A 154 6.98 -2.15 -21.46
N PRO A 155 5.95 -1.83 -22.26
CA PRO A 155 4.83 -1.01 -21.81
C PRO A 155 4.20 -1.57 -20.53
N MET A 156 3.91 -0.70 -19.55
CA MET A 156 3.48 -1.13 -18.23
C MET A 156 2.29 -0.33 -17.70
N LEU A 157 1.28 -1.03 -17.19
CA LEU A 157 0.29 -0.47 -16.27
C LEU A 157 0.50 -1.11 -14.90
N LEU A 158 0.80 -0.28 -13.90
CA LEU A 158 1.05 -0.73 -12.54
C LEU A 158 -0.05 -0.19 -11.62
N VAL A 159 -0.54 -1.06 -10.74
CA VAL A 159 -1.45 -0.69 -9.65
C VAL A 159 -0.81 -1.11 -8.32
N ALA A 160 -0.85 -0.22 -7.34
CA ALA A 160 -0.50 -0.50 -5.96
C ALA A 160 -1.61 0.06 -5.06
N ASN A 161 -2.30 -0.81 -4.34
CA ASN A 161 -3.35 -0.44 -3.40
C ASN A 161 -3.02 -0.98 -2.02
N GLU A 162 -2.91 -0.08 -1.02
CA GLU A 162 -2.56 -0.46 0.36
C GLU A 162 -1.29 -1.33 0.38
N PHE A 163 -0.22 -0.82 -0.21
CA PHE A 163 1.05 -1.52 -0.36
C PHE A 163 2.22 -0.73 0.21
N PHE A 164 2.27 0.58 -0.06
CA PHE A 164 3.38 1.41 0.36
C PHE A 164 3.37 1.65 1.88
N ASP A 165 2.22 1.63 2.53
CA ASP A 165 2.06 1.77 3.98
C ASP A 165 2.80 0.69 4.78
N ALA A 166 2.88 -0.53 4.25
CA ALA A 166 3.59 -1.67 4.85
C ALA A 166 5.11 -1.67 4.58
N ILE A 167 5.62 -0.81 3.69
CA ILE A 167 7.06 -0.70 3.46
C ILE A 167 7.72 -0.01 4.67
N PRO A 168 8.79 -0.61 5.23
CA PRO A 168 9.45 -0.14 6.44
C PRO A 168 9.90 1.32 6.43
N ILE A 169 9.79 1.97 7.59
CA ILE A 169 10.20 3.35 7.83
C ILE A 169 11.16 3.48 9.01
N ARG A 170 11.89 4.58 9.03
CA ARG A 170 12.65 5.06 10.18
C ARG A 170 11.96 6.27 10.76
N GLN A 171 11.97 6.41 12.08
CA GLN A 171 11.43 7.58 12.77
C GLN A 171 12.50 8.29 13.55
N PHE A 172 12.47 9.63 13.53
CA PHE A 172 13.36 10.48 14.29
C PHE A 172 12.53 11.46 15.10
N GLU A 173 12.80 11.56 16.41
CA GLU A 173 12.11 12.47 17.32
C GLU A 173 13.06 13.55 17.80
N LYS A 174 12.58 14.80 17.80
CA LYS A 174 13.33 15.93 18.31
C LYS A 174 13.17 16.05 19.82
N ARG A 175 14.30 15.97 20.58
CA ARG A 175 14.38 16.07 22.04
C ARG A 175 15.52 17.00 22.42
N ASP A 176 15.29 17.95 23.27
CA ASP A 176 16.31 18.89 23.76
C ASP A 176 17.16 19.50 22.62
N ARG A 177 16.51 19.91 21.54
CA ARG A 177 17.09 20.49 20.30
C ARG A 177 17.97 19.51 19.50
N LYS A 178 18.00 18.23 19.84
CA LYS A 178 18.72 17.19 19.11
C LYS A 178 17.74 16.17 18.54
N TRP A 179 18.15 15.54 17.46
CA TRP A 179 17.38 14.44 16.89
C TRP A 179 17.85 13.10 17.43
N PHE A 180 16.89 12.25 17.73
CA PHE A 180 17.10 10.89 18.17
C PHE A 180 16.32 9.95 17.26
N GLU A 181 16.96 8.88 16.82
CA GLU A 181 16.28 7.83 16.11
C GLU A 181 15.53 6.93 17.10
N ARG A 182 14.28 6.62 16.78
CA ARG A 182 13.49 5.63 17.48
C ARG A 182 13.96 4.24 17.08
N CYS A 183 14.30 3.41 18.05
CA CYS A 183 14.80 2.05 17.89
C CYS A 183 14.11 1.11 18.86
N VAL A 184 14.06 -0.18 18.52
CA VAL A 184 13.62 -1.22 19.45
C VAL A 184 14.83 -1.76 20.21
N GLY A 185 14.80 -1.67 21.54
CA GLY A 185 15.80 -2.20 22.44
C GLY A 185 15.26 -3.28 23.36
N ALA A 186 16.08 -3.80 24.27
CA ALA A 186 15.70 -4.84 25.23
C ALA A 186 14.50 -4.44 26.14
N GLY A 187 14.28 -3.15 26.34
CA GLY A 187 13.16 -2.59 27.12
C GLY A 187 11.97 -2.11 26.27
N GLY A 188 11.90 -2.45 24.99
CA GLY A 188 10.91 -1.93 24.05
C GLY A 188 11.42 -0.75 23.24
N LEU A 189 10.51 0.17 22.89
CA LEU A 189 10.86 1.36 22.09
C LEU A 189 11.79 2.30 22.87
N GLY A 190 12.90 2.68 22.25
CA GLY A 190 13.93 3.54 22.83
C GLY A 190 14.48 4.55 21.80
N PHE A 191 15.54 5.26 22.19
CA PHE A 191 16.10 6.37 21.42
C PHE A 191 17.62 6.26 21.33
N VAL A 192 18.14 6.46 20.12
CA VAL A 192 19.59 6.52 19.86
C VAL A 192 19.90 7.92 19.28
N PRO A 193 20.98 8.61 19.72
CA PRO A 193 21.36 9.88 19.13
C PRO A 193 21.53 9.75 17.61
N ALA A 194 20.92 10.66 16.85
CA ALA A 194 20.99 10.67 15.40
C ALA A 194 21.76 11.89 14.90
N ALA A 195 22.66 11.68 13.92
CA ALA A 195 23.29 12.73 13.16
C ALA A 195 22.38 13.19 12.02
N LEU A 196 21.23 13.77 12.38
CA LEU A 196 20.30 14.31 11.40
C LEU A 196 20.44 15.84 11.38
N ASP A 197 20.84 16.38 10.26
CA ASP A 197 20.93 17.82 10.02
C ASP A 197 19.59 18.40 9.55
N ALA A 198 18.54 18.17 10.31
CA ALA A 198 17.26 18.82 10.10
C ALA A 198 17.20 20.04 11.01
N ALA A 199 17.54 21.20 10.44
CA ALA A 199 17.67 22.46 11.20
C ALA A 199 16.35 22.93 11.82
N GLN A 200 15.18 22.47 11.32
CA GLN A 200 13.87 22.91 11.75
C GLN A 200 13.12 21.79 12.51
N GLY A 201 12.24 22.20 13.40
CA GLY A 201 11.37 21.33 14.20
C GLY A 201 11.32 21.76 15.66
N MET A 202 10.24 21.45 16.33
CA MET A 202 10.04 21.67 17.77
C MET A 202 10.33 20.39 18.55
N ASN A 203 10.60 20.53 19.83
CA ASN A 203 10.68 19.35 20.70
C ASN A 203 9.37 18.57 20.67
N GLY A 204 9.46 17.27 20.46
CA GLY A 204 8.32 16.38 20.30
C GLY A 204 7.94 16.13 18.83
N ASP A 205 8.45 16.90 17.88
CA ASP A 205 8.24 16.59 16.46
C ASP A 205 8.87 15.25 16.10
N VAL A 206 8.11 14.44 15.38
CA VAL A 206 8.56 13.18 14.79
C VAL A 206 8.61 13.35 13.28
N ILE A 207 9.70 12.93 12.66
CA ILE A 207 9.82 12.86 11.20
C ILE A 207 10.03 11.43 10.78
N GLU A 208 9.40 11.06 9.67
CA GLU A 208 9.42 9.71 9.11
C GLU A 208 10.20 9.68 7.80
N PHE A 209 11.11 8.73 7.69
CA PHE A 209 11.89 8.48 6.48
C PHE A 209 11.60 7.08 5.97
N ALA A 210 11.27 6.97 4.70
CA ALA A 210 10.93 5.72 4.04
C ALA A 210 11.86 5.49 2.82
N PRO A 211 13.16 5.21 3.02
CA PRO A 211 14.11 5.09 1.91
C PRO A 211 13.75 3.97 0.94
N GLN A 212 13.18 2.88 1.43
CA GLN A 212 12.76 1.76 0.59
C GLN A 212 11.53 2.12 -0.26
N ARG A 213 10.58 2.92 0.28
CA ARG A 213 9.46 3.47 -0.50
C ARG A 213 9.96 4.34 -1.64
N SER A 214 10.91 5.23 -1.33
CA SER A 214 11.51 6.12 -2.32
C SER A 214 12.26 5.33 -3.40
N ALA A 215 13.06 4.34 -3.03
CA ALA A 215 13.80 3.51 -3.97
C ALA A 215 12.86 2.73 -4.92
N LEU A 216 11.78 2.16 -4.40
CA LEU A 216 10.78 1.48 -5.22
C LEU A 216 10.03 2.45 -6.15
N ALA A 217 9.66 3.63 -5.64
CA ALA A 217 9.02 4.66 -6.47
C ALA A 217 9.95 5.16 -7.59
N GLU A 218 11.24 5.36 -7.30
CA GLU A 218 12.25 5.71 -8.29
C GLU A 218 12.40 4.60 -9.35
N GLU A 219 12.39 3.32 -8.94
CA GLU A 219 12.40 2.18 -9.88
C GLU A 219 11.15 2.20 -10.78
N VAL A 220 9.95 2.40 -10.22
CA VAL A 220 8.72 2.55 -11.01
C VAL A 220 8.85 3.72 -11.99
N GLY A 221 9.36 4.87 -11.53
CA GLY A 221 9.62 6.04 -12.36
C GLY A 221 10.59 5.75 -13.50
N SER A 222 11.67 5.02 -13.24
CA SER A 222 12.67 4.62 -14.24
C SER A 222 12.05 3.76 -15.35
N ARG A 223 11.21 2.79 -15.00
CA ARG A 223 10.50 1.95 -15.98
C ARG A 223 9.55 2.78 -16.84
N LEU A 224 8.78 3.67 -16.22
CA LEU A 224 7.86 4.58 -16.93
C LEU A 224 8.60 5.59 -17.82
N SER A 225 9.86 5.92 -17.52
CA SER A 225 10.66 6.80 -18.38
C SER A 225 11.19 6.10 -19.65
N GLN A 226 11.28 4.79 -19.62
CA GLN A 226 11.84 3.98 -20.72
C GLN A 226 10.77 3.49 -21.68
N ASP A 227 9.62 3.09 -21.18
CA ASP A 227 8.53 2.51 -21.94
C ASP A 227 7.21 3.25 -21.67
N PRO A 228 6.26 3.25 -22.63
CA PRO A 228 4.92 3.79 -22.42
C PRO A 228 4.24 3.11 -21.23
N GLY A 229 3.72 3.91 -20.31
CA GLY A 229 3.07 3.32 -19.14
C GLY A 229 2.46 4.32 -18.18
N ALA A 230 1.74 3.77 -17.21
CA ALA A 230 1.20 4.52 -16.07
C ALA A 230 1.20 3.67 -14.81
N ALA A 231 1.38 4.31 -13.65
CA ALA A 231 1.26 3.70 -12.33
C ALA A 231 0.17 4.42 -11.54
N LEU A 232 -0.77 3.68 -10.98
CA LEU A 232 -1.81 4.15 -10.07
C LEU A 232 -1.48 3.65 -8.66
N ILE A 233 -1.27 4.57 -7.74
CA ILE A 233 -0.91 4.28 -6.36
C ILE A 233 -2.02 4.81 -5.46
N ILE A 234 -2.62 3.92 -4.67
CA ILE A 234 -3.72 4.21 -3.75
C ILE A 234 -3.30 3.75 -2.37
N ASP A 235 -3.28 4.68 -1.41
CA ASP A 235 -2.88 4.37 -0.05
C ASP A 235 -3.37 5.46 0.91
N TYR A 236 -3.34 5.19 2.22
CA TYR A 236 -3.63 6.22 3.19
C TYR A 236 -2.37 7.03 3.56
N GLY A 237 -2.57 8.33 3.73
CA GLY A 237 -1.43 9.21 3.96
C GLY A 237 -1.73 10.69 3.83
N HIS A 238 -0.66 11.47 3.68
CA HIS A 238 -0.69 12.92 3.63
C HIS A 238 -0.11 13.45 2.32
N LEU A 239 -0.61 14.64 1.93
CA LEU A 239 -0.26 15.27 0.65
C LEU A 239 1.03 16.10 0.71
N GLN A 240 1.48 16.48 1.90
CA GLN A 240 2.64 17.34 2.12
C GLN A 240 3.56 16.69 3.15
N THR A 241 4.86 16.71 2.85
CA THR A 241 5.90 16.28 3.78
C THR A 241 5.92 17.15 5.03
N GLY A 242 5.92 16.54 6.19
CA GLY A 242 5.91 17.26 7.46
C GLY A 242 6.12 16.34 8.66
N PRO A 243 6.20 16.91 9.87
CA PRO A 243 6.21 16.12 11.08
C PRO A 243 4.93 15.29 11.21
N GLY A 244 5.07 14.05 11.62
CA GLY A 244 3.97 13.12 11.89
C GLY A 244 4.46 11.87 12.59
N ASP A 245 3.68 11.34 13.50
CA ASP A 245 3.92 10.08 14.20
C ASP A 245 2.80 9.12 13.75
N THR A 246 3.01 8.48 12.61
CA THR A 246 1.95 7.72 11.94
C THR A 246 2.14 6.21 12.05
N LEU A 247 3.28 5.76 12.61
CA LEU A 247 3.57 4.34 12.81
C LEU A 247 2.58 3.72 13.79
N GLN A 248 1.91 2.68 13.35
CA GLN A 248 0.87 2.00 14.10
C GLN A 248 0.97 0.49 13.93
N ALA A 249 0.43 -0.25 14.90
CA ALA A 249 0.25 -1.70 14.80
C ALA A 249 -1.22 -2.06 15.07
N LEU A 250 -1.74 -2.96 14.26
CA LEU A 250 -3.11 -3.45 14.37
C LEU A 250 -3.11 -4.97 14.52
N ARG A 251 -3.95 -5.48 15.44
CA ARG A 251 -4.21 -6.90 15.63
C ARG A 251 -5.65 -7.11 16.08
N ALA A 252 -6.38 -8.02 15.45
CA ALA A 252 -7.79 -8.29 15.71
C ALA A 252 -8.63 -6.99 15.74
N HIS A 253 -8.42 -6.12 14.75
CA HIS A 253 -9.08 -4.80 14.60
C HIS A 253 -8.85 -3.81 15.77
N LYS A 254 -7.77 -3.98 16.55
CA LYS A 254 -7.41 -3.11 17.67
C LYS A 254 -5.99 -2.61 17.54
N TYR A 255 -5.79 -1.34 17.84
CA TYR A 255 -4.44 -0.79 17.98
C TYR A 255 -3.72 -1.42 19.16
N VAL A 256 -2.49 -1.84 18.92
CA VAL A 256 -1.58 -2.42 19.92
C VAL A 256 -0.24 -1.69 19.88
N ALA A 257 0.61 -1.90 20.88
CA ALA A 257 1.96 -1.35 20.80
C ALA A 257 2.76 -2.04 19.68
N ILE A 258 3.58 -1.29 18.94
CA ILE A 258 4.36 -1.84 17.81
C ILE A 258 5.31 -2.96 18.22
N THR A 259 5.71 -3.00 19.49
CA THR A 259 6.57 -4.04 20.06
C THR A 259 5.81 -5.23 20.64
N ASP A 260 4.47 -5.18 20.64
CA ASP A 260 3.66 -6.29 21.12
C ASP A 260 3.62 -7.41 20.08
N MET A 261 3.97 -8.61 20.53
CA MET A 261 3.90 -9.83 19.73
C MET A 261 4.43 -9.69 18.29
N PRO A 262 5.76 -9.46 18.10
CA PRO A 262 6.38 -9.33 16.80
C PRO A 262 6.02 -10.47 15.85
N GLY A 263 5.63 -10.15 14.61
CA GLY A 263 5.15 -11.10 13.61
C GLY A 263 3.66 -11.46 13.71
N GLU A 264 2.95 -10.96 14.73
CA GLU A 264 1.53 -11.25 14.96
C GLU A 264 0.61 -10.05 14.74
N SER A 265 1.19 -8.89 14.48
CA SER A 265 0.46 -7.63 14.23
C SER A 265 0.88 -7.05 12.89
N ASP A 266 -0.05 -6.43 12.20
CA ASP A 266 0.28 -5.60 11.05
C ASP A 266 0.86 -4.27 11.53
N ILE A 267 2.01 -3.89 10.97
CA ILE A 267 2.70 -2.65 11.31
C ILE A 267 2.77 -1.79 10.06
N THR A 268 2.13 -0.63 10.11
CA THR A 268 1.99 0.26 8.97
C THR A 268 2.26 1.71 9.37
N SER A 269 2.45 2.57 8.37
CA SER A 269 2.55 4.01 8.56
C SER A 269 1.98 4.76 7.37
N HIS A 270 1.58 6.00 7.56
CA HIS A 270 1.05 6.81 6.47
C HIS A 270 2.08 7.00 5.35
N VAL A 271 1.59 7.08 4.13
CA VAL A 271 2.41 7.37 2.94
C VAL A 271 2.54 8.88 2.77
N ASP A 272 3.78 9.36 2.65
CA ASP A 272 4.08 10.73 2.24
C ASP A 272 4.01 10.80 0.71
N PHE A 273 2.88 11.30 0.18
CA PHE A 273 2.64 11.37 -1.25
C PHE A 273 3.48 12.45 -1.95
N GLU A 274 3.95 13.47 -1.24
CA GLU A 274 4.89 14.44 -1.81
C GLU A 274 6.26 13.79 -2.03
N ALA A 275 6.78 13.09 -1.03
CA ALA A 275 8.04 12.37 -1.13
C ALA A 275 7.96 11.25 -2.19
N LEU A 276 6.85 10.51 -2.24
CA LEU A 276 6.61 9.46 -3.23
C LEU A 276 6.60 10.04 -4.66
N GLY A 277 5.91 11.16 -4.87
CA GLY A 277 5.87 11.85 -6.17
C GLY A 277 7.23 12.36 -6.61
N LYS A 278 8.03 12.89 -5.66
CA LYS A 278 9.42 13.32 -5.94
C LYS A 278 10.29 12.13 -6.37
N ALA A 279 10.16 10.98 -5.71
CA ALA A 279 10.92 9.79 -6.04
C ALA A 279 10.53 9.21 -7.43
N LEU A 280 9.25 9.15 -7.76
CA LEU A 280 8.78 8.81 -9.11
C LEU A 280 9.36 9.73 -10.17
N ALA A 281 9.39 11.05 -9.90
CA ALA A 281 9.95 12.05 -10.81
C ALA A 281 11.46 11.92 -10.94
N GLN A 282 12.19 11.57 -9.88
CA GLN A 282 13.63 11.28 -9.92
C GLN A 282 13.94 10.10 -10.83
N GLY A 283 13.09 9.08 -10.84
CA GLY A 283 13.17 7.98 -11.82
C GLY A 283 12.84 8.38 -13.25
N GLY A 284 12.30 9.58 -13.48
CA GLY A 284 12.01 10.13 -14.81
C GLY A 284 10.53 10.05 -15.22
N ALA A 285 9.63 9.61 -14.34
CA ALA A 285 8.20 9.66 -14.62
C ALA A 285 7.66 11.09 -14.55
N ARG A 286 6.62 11.37 -15.31
CA ARG A 286 5.78 12.54 -15.11
C ARG A 286 4.77 12.25 -14.00
N THR A 287 4.77 13.06 -12.95
CA THR A 287 3.89 12.89 -11.80
C THR A 287 2.77 13.92 -11.79
N TYR A 288 1.68 13.61 -11.12
CA TYR A 288 0.52 14.47 -10.93
C TYR A 288 0.23 14.57 -9.43
N SER A 289 -0.27 15.72 -9.00
CA SER A 289 -0.67 15.90 -7.60
C SER A 289 -1.65 14.81 -7.18
N ALA A 290 -1.41 14.19 -6.04
CA ALA A 290 -2.34 13.23 -5.48
C ALA A 290 -3.67 13.90 -5.15
N ILE A 291 -4.75 13.17 -5.34
CA ILE A 291 -6.12 13.55 -4.98
C ILE A 291 -6.66 12.64 -3.89
N THR A 292 -7.78 12.99 -3.28
CA THR A 292 -8.42 12.09 -2.32
C THR A 292 -9.06 10.89 -3.01
N GLN A 293 -9.18 9.76 -2.32
CA GLN A 293 -9.89 8.60 -2.85
C GLN A 293 -11.34 8.94 -3.17
N CYS A 294 -11.97 9.79 -2.35
CA CYS A 294 -13.31 10.30 -2.61
C CYS A 294 -13.39 10.99 -3.97
N ASP A 295 -12.50 11.96 -4.23
CA ASP A 295 -12.49 12.70 -5.50
C ASP A 295 -12.23 11.76 -6.69
N PHE A 296 -11.30 10.80 -6.54
CA PHE A 296 -11.02 9.82 -7.56
C PHE A 296 -12.24 8.95 -7.88
N LEU A 297 -12.86 8.33 -6.87
CA LEU A 297 -13.97 7.41 -7.07
C LEU A 297 -15.23 8.12 -7.57
N LEU A 298 -15.51 9.34 -7.09
CA LEU A 298 -16.62 10.16 -7.61
C LEU A 298 -16.40 10.52 -9.08
N ALA A 299 -15.20 10.96 -9.42
CA ALA A 299 -14.85 11.27 -10.81
C ALA A 299 -14.93 10.04 -11.71
N MET A 300 -14.53 8.85 -11.22
CA MET A 300 -14.65 7.59 -11.94
C MET A 300 -16.08 7.05 -12.02
N GLY A 301 -17.05 7.67 -11.32
CA GLY A 301 -18.47 7.35 -11.42
C GLY A 301 -18.95 6.26 -10.48
N ILE A 302 -18.43 6.20 -9.24
CA ILE A 302 -18.83 5.19 -8.26
C ILE A 302 -20.34 5.24 -7.96
N GLU A 303 -20.93 6.44 -7.81
CA GLU A 303 -22.35 6.59 -7.46
C GLU A 303 -23.29 6.05 -8.56
N PRO A 304 -23.19 6.49 -9.85
CA PRO A 304 -24.03 5.93 -10.90
C PRO A 304 -23.79 4.44 -11.11
N ARG A 305 -22.57 3.94 -10.91
CA ARG A 305 -22.28 2.50 -11.02
C ARG A 305 -23.02 1.70 -9.96
N VAL A 306 -22.97 2.13 -8.70
CA VAL A 306 -23.68 1.46 -7.61
C VAL A 306 -25.18 1.58 -7.75
N ALA A 307 -25.71 2.75 -8.13
CA ALA A 307 -27.15 2.93 -8.37
C ALA A 307 -27.68 1.94 -9.43
N MET A 308 -26.91 1.72 -10.50
CA MET A 308 -27.26 0.76 -11.55
C MET A 308 -27.24 -0.69 -11.06
N LEU A 309 -26.32 -1.07 -10.17
CA LEU A 309 -26.24 -2.40 -9.60
C LEU A 309 -27.33 -2.62 -8.55
N ALA A 310 -27.54 -1.67 -7.64
CA ALA A 310 -28.55 -1.70 -6.60
C ALA A 310 -29.98 -1.81 -7.16
N ALA A 311 -30.24 -1.17 -8.32
CA ALA A 311 -31.54 -1.27 -8.99
C ALA A 311 -31.90 -2.68 -9.48
N LYS A 312 -30.91 -3.59 -9.55
CA LYS A 312 -31.06 -4.99 -9.98
C LYS A 312 -30.95 -5.98 -8.83
N ALA A 313 -30.59 -5.52 -7.64
CA ALA A 313 -30.39 -6.32 -6.44
C ALA A 313 -31.68 -6.33 -5.59
N ASP A 314 -31.74 -7.27 -4.64
CA ASP A 314 -32.72 -7.19 -3.58
C ASP A 314 -32.40 -6.05 -2.60
N ALA A 315 -33.35 -5.69 -1.73
CA ALA A 315 -33.24 -4.55 -0.85
C ALA A 315 -32.06 -4.66 0.14
N GLU A 316 -31.77 -5.86 0.65
CA GLU A 316 -30.66 -6.09 1.57
C GLU A 316 -29.31 -5.92 0.88
N THR A 317 -29.14 -6.53 -0.29
CA THR A 317 -27.92 -6.38 -1.12
C THR A 317 -27.70 -4.93 -1.55
N ALA A 318 -28.78 -4.21 -1.93
CA ALA A 318 -28.69 -2.80 -2.30
C ALA A 318 -28.23 -1.92 -1.11
N GLU A 319 -28.70 -2.20 0.10
CA GLU A 319 -28.27 -1.50 1.31
C GLU A 319 -26.80 -1.79 1.65
N ILE A 320 -26.34 -3.05 1.52
CA ILE A 320 -24.94 -3.42 1.71
C ILE A 320 -24.05 -2.66 0.73
N MET A 321 -24.41 -2.61 -0.56
CA MET A 321 -23.68 -1.86 -1.59
C MET A 321 -23.59 -0.37 -1.24
N THR A 322 -24.69 0.22 -0.79
CA THR A 322 -24.73 1.65 -0.42
C THR A 322 -23.82 1.94 0.76
N ARG A 323 -23.84 1.09 1.79
CA ARG A 323 -22.94 1.22 2.95
C ARG A 323 -21.47 1.05 2.57
N ALA A 324 -21.17 0.08 1.70
CA ALA A 324 -19.83 -0.15 1.18
C ALA A 324 -19.27 1.11 0.48
N VAL A 325 -20.08 1.74 -0.38
CA VAL A 325 -19.68 3.00 -1.04
C VAL A 325 -19.52 4.13 -0.05
N ALA A 326 -20.46 4.29 0.89
CA ALA A 326 -20.34 5.33 1.93
C ALA A 326 -19.01 5.19 2.71
N ARG A 327 -18.53 3.98 2.97
CA ARG A 327 -17.22 3.73 3.58
C ARG A 327 -16.06 4.15 2.68
N LEU A 328 -16.11 3.83 1.38
CA LEU A 328 -15.05 4.13 0.43
C LEU A 328 -14.88 5.64 0.16
N ILE A 329 -15.97 6.42 0.14
CA ILE A 329 -15.95 7.86 -0.18
C ILE A 329 -16.23 8.77 1.02
N GLY A 330 -16.65 8.22 2.16
CA GLY A 330 -17.00 9.00 3.34
C GLY A 330 -15.82 9.79 3.90
N GLY A 331 -16.07 11.05 4.29
CA GLY A 331 -15.02 11.96 4.76
C GLY A 331 -14.40 11.56 6.11
N SER A 332 -15.16 10.92 6.99
CA SER A 332 -14.70 10.36 8.27
C SER A 332 -14.18 8.93 8.17
N GLU A 333 -14.22 8.36 6.99
CA GLU A 333 -13.81 6.99 6.67
C GLU A 333 -12.60 7.02 5.73
N MET A 334 -12.61 6.18 4.68
CA MET A 334 -11.48 6.07 3.76
C MET A 334 -11.36 7.27 2.79
N GLY A 335 -12.48 7.94 2.48
CA GLY A 335 -12.54 8.88 1.37
C GLY A 335 -11.55 10.05 1.45
N GLN A 336 -11.30 10.60 2.66
CA GLN A 336 -10.34 11.68 2.88
C GLN A 336 -8.98 11.17 3.33
N LEU A 337 -8.92 10.07 4.08
CA LEU A 337 -7.67 9.51 4.58
C LEU A 337 -6.82 8.95 3.43
N PHE A 338 -7.46 8.22 2.52
CA PHE A 338 -6.78 7.63 1.36
C PHE A 338 -6.54 8.66 0.26
N LYS A 339 -5.41 8.52 -0.41
CA LYS A 339 -4.98 9.34 -1.53
C LYS A 339 -4.71 8.47 -2.74
N VAL A 340 -4.88 9.07 -3.90
CA VAL A 340 -4.62 8.44 -5.20
C VAL A 340 -3.63 9.29 -5.96
N MET A 341 -2.52 8.69 -6.36
CA MET A 341 -1.46 9.33 -7.14
C MET A 341 -1.25 8.58 -8.47
N VAL A 342 -0.86 9.32 -9.49
CA VAL A 342 -0.48 8.76 -10.77
C VAL A 342 0.90 9.24 -11.18
N GLY A 343 1.72 8.30 -11.65
CA GLY A 343 2.92 8.54 -12.45
C GLY A 343 2.72 8.01 -13.86
N THR A 344 3.27 8.70 -14.87
CA THR A 344 3.18 8.26 -16.27
C THR A 344 4.51 8.38 -16.99
N SER A 345 4.64 7.69 -18.12
CA SER A 345 5.69 8.00 -19.09
C SER A 345 5.57 9.45 -19.56
N PRO A 346 6.71 10.15 -19.85
CA PRO A 346 6.71 11.58 -20.15
C PRO A 346 5.82 12.01 -21.31
N GLY A 347 5.63 11.15 -22.31
CA GLY A 347 4.83 11.45 -23.50
C GLY A 347 3.34 11.07 -23.40
N LEU A 348 2.91 10.48 -22.29
CA LEU A 348 1.53 10.06 -22.14
C LEU A 348 0.61 11.25 -21.86
N ALA A 349 -0.59 11.23 -22.46
CA ALA A 349 -1.63 12.21 -22.13
C ALA A 349 -2.00 12.11 -20.65
N THR A 350 -2.35 13.26 -20.03
CA THR A 350 -2.74 13.31 -18.63
C THR A 350 -3.91 12.35 -18.35
N PRO A 351 -3.74 11.34 -17.49
CA PRO A 351 -4.81 10.41 -17.18
C PRO A 351 -5.95 11.11 -16.43
N TYR A 352 -7.18 10.79 -16.80
CA TYR A 352 -8.35 11.21 -16.03
C TYR A 352 -8.39 10.48 -14.69
N PRO A 353 -8.75 11.15 -13.56
CA PRO A 353 -9.20 12.55 -13.44
C PRO A 353 -8.07 13.54 -13.07
N PHE A 354 -6.81 13.18 -13.20
CA PHE A 354 -5.66 14.00 -12.79
C PHE A 354 -5.42 15.18 -13.75
N GLY A 355 -4.80 16.26 -13.25
CA GLY A 355 -4.50 17.46 -14.04
C GLY A 355 -5.69 18.42 -14.28
N ARG A 356 -6.79 18.23 -13.56
CA ARG A 356 -7.84 19.24 -13.44
C ARG A 356 -7.46 20.18 -12.31
N SER A 357 -7.08 21.39 -12.65
CA SER A 357 -6.94 22.54 -11.73
C SER A 357 -8.29 23.19 -11.51
#